data_d20ee59db029508bc56a4144249828a0
#
_entry.id   d20ee59db029508bc56a4144249828a0
#
_cell.length_a   1.000
_cell.length_b   1.000
_cell.length_c   1.000
_cell.angle_alpha   90.00
_cell.angle_beta   90.00
_cell.angle_gamma   90.00
#
_symmetry.space_group_name_H-M   'P 1'
#
loop_
_entity.id
_entity.type
_entity.pdbx_description
1 polymer ?
#
loop_
_entity_poly.entity_id
_entity_poly.type
_entity_poly.pdbx_seq_one_letter_code
_entity_poly.pdbx_strand_id
1 'polypeptide(L)'
;MYEEYICNAARTMAETMKNADIPMYGSRLRLPDRKAIITLLKEMRQLMFPAYFGDPALMTLAAADYAALLLERIETSLSRQIALALPLEDEGRAPQIAREVVEQLPRIQQLLLTDIDAIFDGDPAAQNREEIVLAYPGLFAIFAYRVSHELYLRHVPTIPRMMSEYAHSRTGIDIHPGAQIGSYFFIDHGTGIVVGETTVIGDHVKLYQGVTLGA
;
A
#
# COMPACT_ATOMS: atom_id res chain seq x y z
N MET A 1 29.70 35.76 0.30
CA MET A 1 29.17 36.14 1.65
C MET A 1 27.64 36.18 1.48
N TYR A 2 26.89 35.52 2.35
CA TYR A 2 25.40 35.56 2.28
C TYR A 2 24.91 36.92 2.80
N GLU A 3 23.77 37.39 2.25
CA GLU A 3 23.14 38.62 2.74
C GLU A 3 22.61 38.45 4.17
N GLU A 4 22.53 39.55 4.92
CA GLU A 4 22.23 39.57 6.38
C GLU A 4 20.86 38.85 6.66
N TYR A 5 19.84 39.08 5.85
CA TYR A 5 18.53 38.44 6.03
C TYR A 5 18.60 36.91 5.88
N ILE A 6 19.44 36.39 4.95
CA ILE A 6 19.67 34.94 4.80
C ILE A 6 20.32 34.37 6.04
N CYS A 7 21.35 35.07 6.56
CA CYS A 7 22.01 34.65 7.78
C CYS A 7 21.08 34.61 9.00
N ASN A 8 20.21 35.58 9.12
CA ASN A 8 19.24 35.65 10.21
C ASN A 8 18.18 34.52 10.08
N ALA A 9 17.62 34.32 8.88
CA ALA A 9 16.69 33.23 8.62
C ALA A 9 17.33 31.85 8.89
N ALA A 10 18.56 31.63 8.43
CA ALA A 10 19.27 30.38 8.63
C ALA A 10 19.53 30.11 10.13
N ARG A 11 19.85 31.15 10.93
CA ARG A 11 20.01 31.02 12.38
C ARG A 11 18.71 30.57 13.05
N THR A 12 17.62 31.26 12.76
CA THR A 12 16.30 30.90 13.31
C THR A 12 15.89 29.46 12.92
N MET A 13 16.10 29.08 11.66
CA MET A 13 15.82 27.70 11.20
C MET A 13 16.70 26.68 11.94
N ALA A 14 17.99 26.97 12.13
CA ALA A 14 18.90 26.07 12.85
C ALA A 14 18.50 25.89 14.32
N GLU A 15 18.04 26.94 14.98
CA GLU A 15 17.49 26.86 16.34
C GLU A 15 16.23 26.00 16.39
N THR A 16 15.30 26.18 15.42
CA THR A 16 14.10 25.34 15.31
C THR A 16 14.47 23.86 15.07
N MET A 17 15.40 23.58 14.16
CA MET A 17 15.88 22.22 13.89
C MET A 17 16.50 21.56 15.12
N LYS A 18 17.22 22.32 15.94
CA LYS A 18 17.87 21.84 17.17
C LYS A 18 16.87 21.52 18.29
N ASN A 19 15.80 22.30 18.38
CA ASN A 19 14.81 22.23 19.45
C ASN A 19 13.54 21.45 19.09
N ALA A 20 13.45 20.89 17.88
CA ALA A 20 12.29 20.10 17.45
C ALA A 20 12.27 18.74 18.17
N ASP A 21 11.06 18.27 18.48
CA ASP A 21 10.83 16.94 19.08
C ASP A 21 11.08 15.78 18.11
N ILE A 22 11.33 16.11 16.82
CA ILE A 22 11.67 15.14 15.78
C ILE A 22 13.09 15.45 15.25
N PRO A 23 13.87 14.46 14.82
CA PRO A 23 15.16 14.68 14.20
C PRO A 23 15.02 15.41 12.86
N MET A 24 15.42 16.69 12.81
CA MET A 24 15.33 17.51 11.59
C MET A 24 16.65 17.67 10.86
N TYR A 25 17.79 17.55 11.57
CA TYR A 25 19.13 17.75 11.03
C TYR A 25 20.14 16.85 11.73
N GLY A 26 21.18 16.43 11.02
CA GLY A 26 22.27 15.61 11.58
C GLY A 26 22.44 14.29 10.80
N SER A 27 22.60 13.17 11.50
CA SER A 27 22.75 11.86 10.87
C SER A 27 21.47 11.44 10.14
N ARG A 28 21.66 10.77 8.99
CA ARG A 28 20.51 10.23 8.24
C ARG A 28 19.75 9.20 9.08
N LEU A 29 18.46 9.41 9.23
CA LEU A 29 17.59 8.46 9.92
C LEU A 29 17.51 7.14 9.14
N ARG A 30 17.45 6.05 9.89
CA ARG A 30 17.17 4.72 9.35
C ARG A 30 15.66 4.58 9.20
N LEU A 31 15.14 4.86 8.00
CA LEU A 31 13.72 4.85 7.70
C LEU A 31 13.45 4.15 6.36
N PRO A 32 12.28 3.52 6.19
CA PRO A 32 11.85 3.01 4.90
C PRO A 32 11.80 4.12 3.85
N ASP A 33 12.19 3.77 2.62
CA ASP A 33 12.13 4.72 1.50
C ASP A 33 10.73 4.74 0.89
N ARG A 34 10.07 5.90 0.95
CA ARG A 34 8.72 6.08 0.41
C ARG A 34 8.62 5.74 -1.08
N LYS A 35 9.65 6.05 -1.88
CA LYS A 35 9.65 5.73 -3.31
C LYS A 35 9.74 4.23 -3.54
N ALA A 36 10.57 3.54 -2.75
CA ALA A 36 10.70 2.07 -2.81
C ALA A 36 9.37 1.39 -2.42
N ILE A 37 8.67 1.87 -1.39
CA ILE A 37 7.36 1.34 -0.99
C ILE A 37 6.31 1.52 -2.10
N ILE A 38 6.27 2.69 -2.75
CA ILE A 38 5.36 2.93 -3.88
C ILE A 38 5.72 2.02 -5.07
N THR A 39 7.01 1.78 -5.32
CA THR A 39 7.46 0.87 -6.38
C THR A 39 7.05 -0.56 -6.07
N LEU A 40 7.20 -1.01 -4.81
CA LEU A 40 6.72 -2.33 -4.36
C LEU A 40 5.22 -2.52 -4.60
N LEU A 41 4.38 -1.55 -4.25
CA LEU A 41 2.95 -1.60 -4.55
C LEU A 41 2.67 -1.73 -6.06
N LYS A 42 3.43 -1.03 -6.90
CA LYS A 42 3.29 -1.14 -8.36
C LYS A 42 3.70 -2.53 -8.86
N GLU A 43 4.81 -3.08 -8.38
CA GLU A 43 5.28 -4.42 -8.74
C GLU A 43 4.27 -5.50 -8.27
N MET A 44 3.71 -5.38 -7.08
CA MET A 44 2.64 -6.24 -6.60
C MET A 44 1.39 -6.12 -7.48
N ARG A 45 1.00 -4.90 -7.92
CA ARG A 45 -0.12 -4.70 -8.85
C ARG A 45 0.15 -5.34 -10.21
N GLN A 46 1.39 -5.28 -10.73
CA GLN A 46 1.81 -5.98 -11.94
C GLN A 46 1.66 -7.50 -11.79
N LEU A 47 2.03 -8.03 -10.64
CA LEU A 47 1.87 -9.45 -10.33
C LEU A 47 0.40 -9.87 -10.24
N MET A 48 -0.48 -9.03 -9.63
CA MET A 48 -1.91 -9.32 -9.52
C MET A 48 -2.61 -9.32 -10.88
N PHE A 49 -2.26 -8.39 -11.76
CA PHE A 49 -2.91 -8.13 -13.04
C PHE A 49 -1.90 -7.96 -14.18
N PRO A 50 -1.17 -9.04 -14.55
CA PRO A 50 -0.06 -8.95 -15.51
C PRO A 50 -0.48 -8.40 -16.88
N ALA A 51 -1.63 -8.84 -17.41
CA ALA A 51 -2.14 -8.41 -18.70
C ALA A 51 -2.44 -6.90 -18.80
N TYR A 52 -2.63 -6.23 -17.64
CA TYR A 52 -3.00 -4.81 -17.56
C TYR A 52 -1.84 -3.89 -17.18
N PHE A 53 -0.96 -4.36 -16.30
CA PHE A 53 0.09 -3.54 -15.70
C PHE A 53 1.49 -4.15 -15.83
N GLY A 54 1.60 -5.36 -16.40
CA GLY A 54 2.87 -6.06 -16.56
C GLY A 54 3.82 -5.37 -17.55
N ASP A 55 5.10 -5.65 -17.42
CA ASP A 55 6.10 -5.23 -18.39
C ASP A 55 5.97 -6.08 -19.66
N PRO A 56 5.68 -5.47 -20.82
CA PRO A 56 5.56 -6.21 -22.08
C PRO A 56 6.78 -7.08 -22.42
N ALA A 57 7.97 -6.65 -22.01
CA ALA A 57 9.20 -7.41 -22.23
C ALA A 57 9.22 -8.76 -21.48
N LEU A 58 8.58 -8.81 -20.33
CA LEU A 58 8.47 -10.01 -19.48
C LEU A 58 7.28 -10.92 -19.85
N MET A 59 6.30 -10.39 -20.60
CA MET A 59 5.11 -11.14 -21.01
C MET A 59 5.39 -12.26 -22.02
N THR A 60 6.62 -12.40 -22.50
CA THR A 60 7.09 -13.52 -23.32
C THR A 60 7.43 -14.78 -22.50
N LEU A 61 7.58 -14.63 -21.18
CA LEU A 61 7.82 -15.73 -20.25
C LEU A 61 6.57 -16.58 -20.04
N ALA A 62 6.76 -17.83 -19.64
CA ALA A 62 5.65 -18.61 -19.11
C ALA A 62 5.10 -17.96 -17.85
N ALA A 63 3.80 -18.07 -17.58
CA ALA A 63 3.15 -17.38 -16.45
C ALA A 63 3.80 -17.69 -15.09
N ALA A 64 4.23 -18.94 -14.89
CA ALA A 64 4.92 -19.35 -13.66
C ALA A 64 6.29 -18.67 -13.50
N ASP A 65 7.06 -18.56 -14.60
CA ASP A 65 8.39 -17.94 -14.59
C ASP A 65 8.27 -16.42 -14.37
N TYR A 66 7.28 -15.79 -15.01
CA TYR A 66 6.94 -14.37 -14.79
C TYR A 66 6.62 -14.12 -13.31
N ALA A 67 5.72 -14.93 -12.73
CA ALA A 67 5.33 -14.79 -11.33
C ALA A 67 6.52 -15.02 -10.39
N ALA A 68 7.33 -16.07 -10.61
CA ALA A 68 8.51 -16.37 -9.81
C ALA A 68 9.51 -15.20 -9.80
N LEU A 69 9.80 -14.61 -10.98
CA LEU A 69 10.69 -13.47 -11.10
C LEU A 69 10.21 -12.27 -10.30
N LEU A 70 8.92 -11.93 -10.37
CA LEU A 70 8.37 -10.80 -9.61
C LEU A 70 8.31 -11.08 -8.12
N LEU A 71 7.93 -12.30 -7.71
CA LEU A 71 7.90 -12.68 -6.29
C LEU A 71 9.28 -12.56 -5.64
N GLU A 72 10.35 -13.01 -6.30
CA GLU A 72 11.73 -12.89 -5.81
C GLU A 72 12.16 -11.41 -5.66
N ARG A 73 11.83 -10.57 -6.66
CA ARG A 73 12.12 -9.13 -6.60
C ARG A 73 11.36 -8.43 -5.48
N ILE A 74 10.07 -8.76 -5.32
CA ILE A 74 9.21 -8.24 -4.26
C ILE A 74 9.74 -8.66 -2.90
N GLU A 75 10.06 -9.95 -2.68
CA GLU A 75 10.60 -10.45 -1.42
C GLU A 75 11.89 -9.72 -1.03
N THR A 76 12.84 -9.62 -1.97
CA THR A 76 14.12 -8.94 -1.73
C THR A 76 13.94 -7.47 -1.37
N SER A 77 13.13 -6.75 -2.14
CA SER A 77 12.89 -5.33 -1.90
C SER A 77 12.10 -5.09 -0.61
N LEU A 78 11.08 -5.90 -0.36
CA LEU A 78 10.25 -5.83 0.85
C LEU A 78 11.06 -6.11 2.10
N SER A 79 11.88 -7.18 2.10
CA SER A 79 12.78 -7.52 3.21
C SER A 79 13.69 -6.33 3.57
N ARG A 80 14.28 -5.68 2.57
CA ARG A 80 15.12 -4.50 2.78
C ARG A 80 14.35 -3.35 3.43
N GLN A 81 13.12 -3.07 3.00
CA GLN A 81 12.34 -1.98 3.55
C GLN A 81 11.81 -2.30 4.95
N ILE A 82 11.43 -3.54 5.21
CA ILE A 82 11.05 -4.02 6.55
C ILE A 82 12.23 -3.89 7.52
N ALA A 83 13.43 -4.29 7.10
CA ALA A 83 14.64 -4.13 7.91
C ALA A 83 14.86 -2.68 8.33
N LEU A 84 14.59 -1.70 7.45
CA LEU A 84 14.68 -0.27 7.77
C LEU A 84 13.57 0.24 8.70
N ALA A 85 12.43 -0.43 8.74
CA ALA A 85 11.28 -0.06 9.58
C ALA A 85 11.38 -0.64 10.99
N LEU A 86 11.94 -1.83 11.13
CA LEU A 86 12.06 -2.52 12.42
C LEU A 86 13.12 -1.86 13.33
N PRO A 87 12.98 -1.99 14.66
CA PRO A 87 14.09 -1.72 15.58
C PRO A 87 15.34 -2.53 15.21
N LEU A 88 16.53 -2.03 15.53
CA LEU A 88 17.81 -2.67 15.17
C LEU A 88 17.92 -4.11 15.68
N GLU A 89 17.45 -4.35 16.89
CA GLU A 89 17.41 -5.67 17.53
C GLU A 89 16.52 -6.69 16.80
N ASP A 90 15.51 -6.21 16.09
CA ASP A 90 14.54 -7.03 15.35
C ASP A 90 14.82 -7.14 13.84
N GLU A 91 15.86 -6.44 13.34
CA GLU A 91 16.18 -6.38 11.90
C GLU A 91 16.30 -7.77 11.26
N GLY A 92 16.87 -8.73 11.97
CA GLY A 92 17.05 -10.11 11.51
C GLY A 92 15.74 -10.84 11.17
N ARG A 93 14.58 -10.34 11.61
CA ARG A 93 13.25 -10.89 11.30
C ARG A 93 12.73 -10.48 9.92
N ALA A 94 13.30 -9.44 9.33
CA ALA A 94 12.79 -8.87 8.08
C ALA A 94 12.68 -9.87 6.91
N PRO A 95 13.66 -10.77 6.65
CA PRO A 95 13.54 -11.75 5.57
C PRO A 95 12.39 -12.74 5.79
N GLN A 96 12.18 -13.19 7.04
CA GLN A 96 11.08 -14.10 7.37
C GLN A 96 9.73 -13.39 7.15
N ILE A 97 9.56 -12.17 7.65
CA ILE A 97 8.32 -11.40 7.47
C ILE A 97 8.03 -11.16 5.99
N ALA A 98 9.05 -10.80 5.19
CA ALA A 98 8.89 -10.59 3.76
C ALA A 98 8.38 -11.86 3.06
N ARG A 99 8.96 -13.03 3.38
CA ARG A 99 8.52 -14.33 2.87
C ARG A 99 7.07 -14.63 3.23
N GLU A 100 6.71 -14.47 4.49
CA GLU A 100 5.34 -14.70 4.95
C GLU A 100 4.32 -13.80 4.23
N VAL A 101 4.66 -12.55 3.92
CA VAL A 101 3.81 -11.66 3.12
C VAL A 101 3.71 -12.15 1.68
N VAL A 102 4.82 -12.56 1.07
CA VAL A 102 4.87 -13.10 -0.30
C VAL A 102 3.99 -14.35 -0.41
N GLU A 103 4.00 -15.23 0.60
CA GLU A 103 3.14 -16.41 0.65
C GLU A 103 1.64 -16.08 0.68
N GLN A 104 1.24 -14.87 1.12
CA GLN A 104 -0.17 -14.43 1.09
C GLN A 104 -0.58 -13.81 -0.26
N LEU A 105 0.34 -13.42 -1.13
CA LEU A 105 0.00 -12.76 -2.40
C LEU A 105 -0.96 -13.57 -3.29
N PRO A 106 -0.85 -14.90 -3.41
CA PRO A 106 -1.83 -15.69 -4.16
C PRO A 106 -3.24 -15.60 -3.58
N ARG A 107 -3.39 -15.60 -2.24
CA ARG A 107 -4.68 -15.42 -1.58
C ARG A 107 -5.24 -14.01 -1.82
N ILE A 108 -4.39 -13.00 -1.75
CA ILE A 108 -4.80 -11.62 -2.06
C ILE A 108 -5.32 -11.53 -3.50
N GLN A 109 -4.65 -12.17 -4.46
CA GLN A 109 -5.11 -12.21 -5.85
C GLN A 109 -6.51 -12.82 -5.96
N GLN A 110 -6.77 -13.95 -5.29
CA GLN A 110 -8.10 -14.57 -5.26
C GLN A 110 -9.17 -13.64 -4.68
N LEU A 111 -8.87 -12.97 -3.56
CA LEU A 111 -9.78 -12.00 -2.95
C LEU A 111 -10.09 -10.83 -3.91
N LEU A 112 -9.09 -10.31 -4.61
CA LEU A 112 -9.29 -9.23 -5.59
C LEU A 112 -10.19 -9.66 -6.76
N LEU A 113 -10.14 -10.93 -7.18
CA LEU A 113 -11.06 -11.45 -8.19
C LEU A 113 -12.50 -11.45 -7.67
N THR A 114 -12.74 -11.83 -6.41
CA THR A 114 -14.07 -11.72 -5.79
C THR A 114 -14.55 -10.28 -5.67
N ASP A 115 -13.64 -9.34 -5.35
CA ASP A 115 -13.97 -7.92 -5.29
C ASP A 115 -14.32 -7.36 -6.67
N ILE A 116 -13.65 -7.79 -7.74
CA ILE A 116 -13.98 -7.43 -9.13
C ILE A 116 -15.37 -7.96 -9.50
N ASP A 117 -15.70 -9.20 -9.14
CA ASP A 117 -17.03 -9.78 -9.38
C ASP A 117 -18.10 -8.97 -8.64
N ALA A 118 -17.87 -8.61 -7.37
CA ALA A 118 -18.81 -7.79 -6.61
C ALA A 118 -19.04 -6.41 -7.24
N ILE A 119 -17.98 -5.77 -7.77
CA ILE A 119 -18.07 -4.49 -8.46
C ILE A 119 -18.89 -4.66 -9.76
N PHE A 120 -18.57 -5.67 -10.56
CA PHE A 120 -19.24 -5.93 -11.84
C PHE A 120 -20.74 -6.23 -11.67
N ASP A 121 -21.08 -7.05 -10.68
CA ASP A 121 -22.47 -7.41 -10.39
C ASP A 121 -23.25 -6.26 -9.72
N GLY A 122 -22.56 -5.39 -8.99
CA GLY A 122 -23.17 -4.33 -8.19
C GLY A 122 -23.19 -2.94 -8.85
N ASP A 123 -22.46 -2.72 -9.95
CA ASP A 123 -22.44 -1.44 -10.69
C ASP A 123 -23.03 -1.63 -12.10
N PRO A 124 -24.29 -1.18 -12.34
CA PRO A 124 -24.92 -1.26 -13.67
C PRO A 124 -24.17 -0.47 -14.77
N ALA A 125 -23.27 0.45 -14.40
CA ALA A 125 -22.50 1.24 -15.35
C ALA A 125 -21.23 0.52 -15.82
N ALA A 126 -20.78 -0.51 -15.10
CA ALA A 126 -19.60 -1.29 -15.48
C ALA A 126 -19.86 -2.11 -16.75
N GLN A 127 -19.15 -1.83 -17.84
CA GLN A 127 -19.35 -2.51 -19.10
C GLN A 127 -18.70 -3.90 -19.13
N ASN A 128 -17.56 -4.05 -18.47
CA ASN A 128 -16.78 -5.28 -18.39
C ASN A 128 -15.82 -5.24 -17.19
N ARG A 129 -15.22 -6.39 -16.87
CA ARG A 129 -14.27 -6.53 -15.75
C ARG A 129 -12.93 -5.83 -16.02
N GLU A 130 -12.54 -5.72 -17.28
CA GLU A 130 -11.32 -5.02 -17.71
C GLU A 130 -11.37 -3.53 -17.36
N GLU A 131 -12.52 -2.89 -17.56
CA GLU A 131 -12.76 -1.51 -17.18
C GLU A 131 -12.59 -1.31 -15.67
N ILE A 132 -13.08 -2.24 -14.86
CA ILE A 132 -12.95 -2.21 -13.40
C ILE A 132 -11.47 -2.25 -13.00
N VAL A 133 -10.69 -3.16 -13.58
CA VAL A 133 -9.25 -3.29 -13.30
C VAL A 133 -8.48 -2.03 -13.67
N LEU A 134 -8.83 -1.41 -14.79
CA LEU A 134 -8.11 -0.26 -15.33
C LEU A 134 -8.49 1.07 -14.68
N ALA A 135 -9.79 1.27 -14.37
CA ALA A 135 -10.34 2.60 -14.11
C ALA A 135 -10.89 2.82 -12.70
N TYR A 136 -11.32 1.76 -11.98
CA TYR A 136 -12.02 1.94 -10.71
C TYR A 136 -11.08 2.25 -9.54
N PRO A 137 -11.18 3.42 -8.90
CA PRO A 137 -10.34 3.79 -7.78
C PRO A 137 -10.59 2.90 -6.56
N GLY A 138 -11.83 2.41 -6.36
CA GLY A 138 -12.19 1.51 -5.28
C GLY A 138 -11.37 0.22 -5.31
N LEU A 139 -11.17 -0.40 -6.47
CA LEU A 139 -10.36 -1.61 -6.59
C LEU A 139 -8.89 -1.35 -6.21
N PHE A 140 -8.33 -0.20 -6.58
CA PHE A 140 -6.96 0.14 -6.19
C PHE A 140 -6.83 0.37 -4.68
N ALA A 141 -7.80 1.01 -4.05
CA ALA A 141 -7.82 1.19 -2.59
C ALA A 141 -7.90 -0.15 -1.85
N ILE A 142 -8.79 -1.04 -2.31
CA ILE A 142 -8.95 -2.40 -1.76
C ILE A 142 -7.65 -3.20 -1.93
N PHE A 143 -7.02 -3.16 -3.10
CA PHE A 143 -5.73 -3.82 -3.35
C PHE A 143 -4.65 -3.35 -2.36
N ALA A 144 -4.46 -2.04 -2.25
CA ALA A 144 -3.46 -1.48 -1.34
C ALA A 144 -3.74 -1.84 0.13
N TYR A 145 -5.02 -1.83 0.53
CA TYR A 145 -5.45 -2.28 1.84
C TYR A 145 -5.07 -3.76 2.07
N ARG A 146 -5.46 -4.68 1.18
CA ARG A 146 -5.20 -6.13 1.36
C ARG A 146 -3.72 -6.43 1.52
N VAL A 147 -2.84 -5.74 0.77
CA VAL A 147 -1.38 -5.86 0.91
C VAL A 147 -0.88 -5.28 2.23
N SER A 148 -1.32 -4.06 2.56
CA SER A 148 -0.87 -3.38 3.78
C SER A 148 -1.36 -4.07 5.06
N HIS A 149 -2.53 -4.71 5.01
CA HIS A 149 -3.09 -5.51 6.10
C HIS A 149 -2.17 -6.68 6.48
N GLU A 150 -1.59 -7.39 5.52
CA GLU A 150 -0.65 -8.48 5.80
C GLU A 150 0.62 -8.00 6.53
N LEU A 151 1.11 -6.82 6.20
CA LEU A 151 2.22 -6.21 6.91
C LEU A 151 1.82 -5.73 8.31
N TYR A 152 0.60 -5.19 8.45
CA TYR A 152 0.06 -4.76 9.74
C TYR A 152 -0.09 -5.94 10.70
N LEU A 153 -0.63 -7.08 10.25
CA LEU A 153 -0.76 -8.30 11.07
C LEU A 153 0.59 -8.85 11.58
N ARG A 154 1.69 -8.53 10.87
CA ARG A 154 3.06 -8.91 11.26
C ARG A 154 3.77 -7.81 12.05
N HIS A 155 3.01 -6.82 12.50
CA HIS A 155 3.51 -5.70 13.31
C HIS A 155 4.68 -4.93 12.65
N VAL A 156 4.68 -4.82 11.33
CA VAL A 156 5.66 -4.00 10.61
C VAL A 156 5.32 -2.52 10.84
N PRO A 157 6.24 -1.73 11.41
CA PRO A 157 5.97 -0.31 11.67
C PRO A 157 5.93 0.48 10.36
N THR A 158 5.19 1.57 10.34
CA THR A 158 5.22 2.65 9.32
C THR A 158 4.83 2.22 7.90
N ILE A 159 5.36 1.11 7.37
CA ILE A 159 5.14 0.68 5.97
C ILE A 159 3.66 0.47 5.65
N PRO A 160 2.84 -0.22 6.47
CA PRO A 160 1.40 -0.36 6.20
C PRO A 160 0.72 0.99 6.04
N ARG A 161 1.04 1.95 6.90
CA ARG A 161 0.47 3.32 6.83
C ARG A 161 0.97 4.08 5.59
N MET A 162 2.24 3.92 5.19
CA MET A 162 2.75 4.53 3.95
C MET A 162 2.00 4.03 2.71
N MET A 163 1.62 2.74 2.69
CA MET A 163 0.84 2.14 1.59
C MET A 163 -0.60 2.66 1.58
N SER A 164 -1.28 2.67 2.74
CA SER A 164 -2.66 3.16 2.83
C SER A 164 -2.77 4.65 2.51
N GLU A 165 -1.84 5.48 2.99
CA GLU A 165 -1.83 6.92 2.67
C GLU A 165 -1.53 7.18 1.19
N TYR A 166 -0.71 6.35 0.56
CA TYR A 166 -0.52 6.45 -0.88
C TYR A 166 -1.82 6.15 -1.64
N ALA A 167 -2.54 5.10 -1.28
CA ALA A 167 -3.83 4.77 -1.88
C ALA A 167 -4.87 5.87 -1.61
N HIS A 168 -4.98 6.35 -0.36
CA HIS A 168 -5.84 7.47 0.04
C HIS A 168 -5.58 8.71 -0.81
N SER A 169 -4.32 9.11 -0.97
CA SER A 169 -3.95 10.28 -1.79
C SER A 169 -4.32 10.16 -3.27
N ARG A 170 -4.52 8.94 -3.78
CA ARG A 170 -4.85 8.65 -5.19
C ARG A 170 -6.34 8.45 -5.44
N THR A 171 -7.09 8.05 -4.43
CA THR A 171 -8.48 7.60 -4.56
C THR A 171 -9.47 8.42 -3.74
N GLY A 172 -9.00 9.14 -2.72
CA GLY A 172 -9.87 9.77 -1.71
C GLY A 172 -10.53 8.75 -0.77
N ILE A 173 -10.04 7.49 -0.73
CA ILE A 173 -10.56 6.40 0.09
C ILE A 173 -9.50 6.08 1.14
N ASP A 174 -9.82 6.27 2.42
CA ASP A 174 -8.95 5.98 3.55
C ASP A 174 -9.38 4.66 4.20
N ILE A 175 -8.56 3.62 4.07
CA ILE A 175 -8.75 2.33 4.74
C ILE A 175 -7.56 2.07 5.64
N HIS A 176 -7.82 2.00 6.97
CA HIS A 176 -6.75 1.67 7.90
C HIS A 176 -6.30 0.21 7.72
N PRO A 177 -4.99 -0.07 7.68
CA PRO A 177 -4.48 -1.43 7.48
C PRO A 177 -4.92 -2.44 8.54
N GLY A 178 -5.31 -1.99 9.74
CA GLY A 178 -5.82 -2.82 10.83
C GLY A 178 -7.27 -3.29 10.67
N ALA A 179 -8.04 -2.66 9.80
CA ALA A 179 -9.42 -3.09 9.51
C ALA A 179 -9.46 -4.56 9.06
N GLN A 180 -10.56 -5.24 9.31
CA GLN A 180 -10.80 -6.61 8.83
C GLN A 180 -11.91 -6.58 7.78
N ILE A 181 -11.60 -6.96 6.54
CA ILE A 181 -12.53 -6.89 5.41
C ILE A 181 -12.59 -8.24 4.72
N GLY A 182 -13.80 -8.78 4.59
CA GLY A 182 -14.11 -10.04 3.94
C GLY A 182 -13.93 -10.02 2.42
N SER A 183 -14.53 -11.00 1.75
CA SER A 183 -14.54 -11.17 0.30
C SER A 183 -15.72 -10.45 -0.34
N TYR A 184 -15.69 -10.29 -1.67
CA TYR A 184 -16.75 -9.61 -2.43
C TYR A 184 -17.02 -8.19 -1.92
N PHE A 185 -15.96 -7.46 -1.59
CA PHE A 185 -16.07 -6.10 -1.07
C PHE A 185 -16.08 -5.09 -2.23
N PHE A 186 -17.10 -4.23 -2.24
CA PHE A 186 -17.30 -3.24 -3.28
C PHE A 186 -17.31 -1.81 -2.71
N ILE A 187 -16.50 -0.95 -3.27
CA ILE A 187 -16.53 0.51 -3.04
C ILE A 187 -16.98 1.19 -4.31
N ASP A 188 -18.16 1.82 -4.26
CA ASP A 188 -18.75 2.58 -5.37
C ASP A 188 -18.48 4.08 -5.17
N HIS A 189 -18.00 4.78 -6.23
CA HIS A 189 -17.47 6.15 -6.21
C HIS A 189 -16.32 6.34 -5.23
N GLY A 190 -16.54 6.15 -3.96
CA GLY A 190 -15.56 5.98 -2.88
C GLY A 190 -15.02 7.25 -2.24
N THR A 191 -15.08 8.41 -2.88
CA THR A 191 -14.52 9.65 -2.34
C THR A 191 -15.04 9.96 -0.93
N GLY A 192 -14.12 10.15 0.03
CA GLY A 192 -14.46 10.48 1.42
C GLY A 192 -14.90 9.27 2.26
N ILE A 193 -14.67 8.03 1.78
CA ILE A 193 -14.80 6.85 2.64
C ILE A 193 -13.66 6.84 3.65
N VAL A 194 -14.00 6.54 4.91
CA VAL A 194 -13.03 6.30 6.00
C VAL A 194 -13.39 4.99 6.69
N VAL A 195 -12.44 4.06 6.71
CA VAL A 195 -12.54 2.77 7.42
C VAL A 195 -11.46 2.73 8.50
N GLY A 196 -11.88 2.83 9.77
CA GLY A 196 -10.99 2.87 10.93
C GLY A 196 -10.38 1.53 11.28
N GLU A 197 -9.37 1.55 12.15
CA GLU A 197 -8.54 0.40 12.54
C GLU A 197 -9.32 -0.79 13.07
N THR A 198 -10.33 -0.54 13.91
CA THR A 198 -11.10 -1.58 14.61
C THR A 198 -12.32 -2.07 13.84
N THR A 199 -12.51 -1.56 12.62
CA THR A 199 -13.67 -1.91 11.78
C THR A 199 -13.61 -3.38 11.34
N VAL A 200 -14.75 -4.06 11.43
CA VAL A 200 -14.95 -5.40 10.87
C VAL A 200 -16.06 -5.33 9.83
N ILE A 201 -15.71 -5.66 8.58
CA ILE A 201 -16.62 -5.74 7.43
C ILE A 201 -16.68 -7.20 6.99
N GLY A 202 -17.90 -7.77 6.92
CA GLY A 202 -18.12 -9.13 6.44
C GLY A 202 -18.00 -9.26 4.92
N ASP A 203 -18.47 -10.41 4.39
CA ASP A 203 -18.51 -10.65 2.95
C ASP A 203 -19.70 -9.93 2.29
N HIS A 204 -19.59 -9.66 0.98
CA HIS A 204 -20.66 -9.07 0.15
C HIS A 204 -21.14 -7.69 0.64
N VAL A 205 -20.24 -6.87 1.15
CA VAL A 205 -20.56 -5.50 1.58
C VAL A 205 -20.24 -4.50 0.49
N LYS A 206 -21.19 -3.58 0.22
CA LYS A 206 -21.01 -2.43 -0.66
C LYS A 206 -21.01 -1.13 0.14
N LEU A 207 -20.02 -0.28 -0.10
CA LEU A 207 -19.95 1.07 0.47
C LEU A 207 -20.03 2.12 -0.63
N TYR A 208 -20.68 3.23 -0.31
CA TYR A 208 -20.75 4.41 -1.15
C TYR A 208 -19.89 5.54 -0.59
N GLN A 209 -19.69 6.58 -1.40
CA GLN A 209 -18.93 7.78 -1.02
C GLN A 209 -19.38 8.37 0.33
N GLY A 210 -18.42 8.95 1.07
CA GLY A 210 -18.68 9.66 2.32
C GLY A 210 -19.04 8.77 3.52
N VAL A 211 -18.99 7.44 3.39
CA VAL A 211 -19.22 6.52 4.51
C VAL A 211 -18.03 6.52 5.46
N THR A 212 -18.30 6.64 6.77
CA THR A 212 -17.30 6.51 7.82
C THR A 212 -17.65 5.35 8.73
N LEU A 213 -16.71 4.42 8.94
CA LEU A 213 -16.84 3.24 9.79
C LEU A 213 -15.70 3.20 10.81
N GLY A 214 -16.03 3.08 12.11
CA GLY A 214 -15.07 2.84 13.18
C GLY A 214 -13.95 3.88 13.33
N ALA A 215 -14.25 5.14 13.04
CA ALA A 215 -13.31 6.26 13.15
C ALA A 215 -13.43 6.98 14.49
#